data_14df20c709a5badcbc2711403fee8a08
#
_entry.id   14df20c709a5badcbc2711403fee8a08
#
_cell.length_a   1.000
_cell.length_b   1.000
_cell.length_c   1.000
_cell.angle_alpha   90.00
_cell.angle_beta   90.00
_cell.angle_gamma   90.00
#
_symmetry.space_group_name_H-M   'P 1'
#
loop_
_entity.id
_entity.type
_entity.pdbx_description
1 polymer ?
#
loop_
_entity_poly.entity_id
_entity_poly.type
_entity_poly.pdbx_seq_one_letter_code
_entity_poly.pdbx_strand_id
1 'polypeptide(L)'
;MNEEILREVADIFIGDDRDSIYDYKTGNELVRFFNHYFNKGDIYQAPFPSRWLYVVKHLQTLIQERKINQFFTLILSNHYIKYELKIDEVEAAKQAAKALKLFNKRLNHYGYYITGTNNARYFMDKDEDTESIGYGGYANIYLQKSTGLAVKKLKEEYLTDSSIKSRFKREFDLTKSFDTNPLFINVFEFNESDYSYTMELADETLKDYIESKTISELEKVKIIMKILKAMSQAHSENKIHRDISSKNVLMFRGKVKISDLGLGKNLDEIHSHQTFDTNGVGQYKYCAPEQMYSLKQADKQSDVFSLGRLINFIMTGNVVNNHHLFRGVSDKATNSSKEYRFEDANEMLKMLQRILEYHSSAKHVEKCQEKLKRGVFDDESEEFIMTRSDEQLCQMVLSSNNNEQACLIRYMQKNESSACDLIESINRGVEPLIEEKLKDN
;
A
#
# COMPACT_ATOMS: atom_id res chain seq x y z
N MET A 1 -28.45 4.15 -8.79
CA MET A 1 -27.34 4.80 -8.06
C MET A 1 -27.47 4.46 -6.59
N ASN A 2 -26.37 4.03 -5.94
CA ASN A 2 -26.35 3.65 -4.52
C ASN A 2 -26.63 4.88 -3.63
N GLU A 3 -27.32 4.69 -2.51
CA GLU A 3 -27.64 5.73 -1.51
C GLU A 3 -26.39 6.40 -0.94
N GLU A 4 -25.30 5.65 -0.78
CA GLU A 4 -23.99 6.12 -0.30
C GLU A 4 -23.41 7.23 -1.19
N ILE A 5 -23.47 7.07 -2.51
CA ILE A 5 -23.00 8.08 -3.48
C ILE A 5 -23.81 9.39 -3.35
N LEU A 6 -25.12 9.22 -3.22
CA LEU A 6 -26.01 10.39 -3.08
C LEU A 6 -25.83 11.07 -1.74
N ARG A 7 -25.42 10.35 -0.71
CA ARG A 7 -25.07 10.89 0.59
C ARG A 7 -23.82 11.76 0.52
N GLU A 8 -22.76 11.32 -0.17
CA GLU A 8 -21.58 12.16 -0.39
C GLU A 8 -21.94 13.49 -1.07
N VAL A 9 -22.82 13.45 -2.08
CA VAL A 9 -23.31 14.65 -2.74
C VAL A 9 -24.12 15.51 -1.77
N ALA A 10 -24.99 14.91 -0.96
CA ALA A 10 -25.81 15.61 0.00
C ALA A 10 -24.96 16.29 1.08
N ASP A 11 -23.99 15.58 1.68
CA ASP A 11 -23.14 16.09 2.74
C ASP A 11 -22.30 17.31 2.29
N ILE A 12 -21.81 17.29 1.03
CA ILE A 12 -21.17 18.48 0.44
C ILE A 12 -22.17 19.62 0.31
N PHE A 13 -23.34 19.37 -0.31
CA PHE A 13 -24.31 20.42 -0.64
C PHE A 13 -24.93 21.08 0.60
N ILE A 14 -25.15 20.34 1.68
CA ILE A 14 -25.73 20.86 2.94
C ILE A 14 -24.70 21.50 3.89
N GLY A 15 -23.42 21.49 3.52
CA GLY A 15 -22.34 22.07 4.32
C GLY A 15 -21.86 21.20 5.47
N ASP A 16 -22.09 19.88 5.44
CA ASP A 16 -21.64 18.93 6.47
C ASP A 16 -20.24 18.33 6.15
N ASP A 17 -19.82 18.35 4.88
CA ASP A 17 -18.45 17.97 4.51
C ASP A 17 -17.47 19.09 4.93
N ARG A 18 -16.37 18.73 5.59
CA ARG A 18 -15.36 19.69 6.13
C ARG A 18 -14.69 20.55 5.06
N ASP A 19 -14.59 20.03 3.84
CA ASP A 19 -13.98 20.72 2.70
C ASP A 19 -15.01 21.47 1.86
N SER A 20 -16.33 21.41 2.23
CA SER A 20 -17.40 22.07 1.47
C SER A 20 -17.20 23.57 1.42
N ILE A 21 -17.58 24.14 0.28
CA ILE A 21 -17.70 25.61 0.11
C ILE A 21 -19.06 26.14 0.54
N TYR A 22 -20.06 25.24 0.63
CA TYR A 22 -21.42 25.63 0.96
C TYR A 22 -21.61 25.83 2.45
N ASP A 23 -22.35 26.84 2.83
CA ASP A 23 -22.75 27.06 4.21
C ASP A 23 -23.74 25.98 4.69
N TYR A 24 -23.78 25.79 5.98
CA TYR A 24 -24.73 24.90 6.64
C TYR A 24 -26.17 25.25 6.29
N LYS A 25 -26.92 24.32 5.69
CA LYS A 25 -28.33 24.50 5.32
C LYS A 25 -29.27 23.87 6.33
N THR A 26 -30.21 24.66 6.86
CA THR A 26 -31.27 24.15 7.70
C THR A 26 -32.32 23.38 6.89
N GLY A 27 -33.13 22.54 7.56
CA GLY A 27 -34.20 21.81 6.88
C GLY A 27 -35.20 22.72 6.15
N ASN A 28 -35.51 23.91 6.70
CA ASN A 28 -36.39 24.88 6.06
C ASN A 28 -35.78 25.49 4.78
N GLU A 29 -34.47 25.77 4.80
CA GLU A 29 -33.74 26.24 3.61
C GLU A 29 -33.69 25.18 2.52
N LEU A 30 -33.52 23.92 2.87
CA LEU A 30 -33.56 22.81 1.91
C LEU A 30 -34.95 22.66 1.27
N VAL A 31 -36.03 22.75 2.05
CA VAL A 31 -37.41 22.75 1.52
C VAL A 31 -37.62 23.92 0.55
N ARG A 32 -37.21 25.14 0.93
CA ARG A 32 -37.30 26.31 0.04
C ARG A 32 -36.50 26.12 -1.24
N PHE A 33 -35.26 25.56 -1.15
CA PHE A 33 -34.42 25.29 -2.30
C PHE A 33 -35.11 24.35 -3.30
N PHE A 34 -35.53 23.16 -2.87
CA PHE A 34 -36.16 22.20 -3.77
C PHE A 34 -37.53 22.69 -4.31
N ASN A 35 -38.30 23.42 -3.54
CA ASN A 35 -39.53 24.01 -4.01
C ASN A 35 -39.28 25.10 -5.06
N HIS A 36 -38.33 26.00 -4.82
CA HIS A 36 -38.02 27.09 -5.73
C HIS A 36 -37.45 26.64 -7.06
N TYR A 37 -36.42 25.75 -7.01
CA TYR A 37 -35.67 25.39 -8.20
C TYR A 37 -36.21 24.14 -8.92
N PHE A 38 -36.94 23.28 -8.20
CA PHE A 38 -37.40 21.98 -8.73
C PHE A 38 -38.89 21.75 -8.58
N ASN A 39 -39.63 22.75 -8.11
CA ASN A 39 -41.10 22.77 -7.99
C ASN A 39 -41.66 21.54 -7.23
N LYS A 40 -41.09 21.20 -6.06
CA LYS A 40 -41.45 19.98 -5.32
C LYS A 40 -42.71 20.14 -4.45
N GLY A 41 -43.04 21.34 -4.00
CA GLY A 41 -44.24 21.62 -3.21
C GLY A 41 -44.22 21.07 -1.78
N ASP A 42 -43.05 20.83 -1.22
CA ASP A 42 -42.88 20.29 0.13
C ASP A 42 -43.18 21.34 1.21
N ILE A 43 -43.68 20.89 2.36
CA ILE A 43 -43.93 21.73 3.52
C ILE A 43 -42.97 21.34 4.64
N TYR A 44 -42.28 22.33 5.20
CA TYR A 44 -41.42 22.11 6.35
C TYR A 44 -42.25 21.91 7.62
N GLN A 45 -42.22 20.72 8.19
CA GLN A 45 -42.95 20.40 9.44
C GLN A 45 -42.18 19.39 10.28
N ALA A 46 -42.42 19.41 11.59
CA ALA A 46 -41.85 18.43 12.49
C ALA A 46 -42.73 17.15 12.56
N PRO A 47 -42.12 15.94 12.66
CA PRO A 47 -40.66 15.68 12.63
C PRO A 47 -40.09 15.80 11.20
N PHE A 48 -38.97 16.51 11.07
CA PHE A 48 -38.24 16.60 9.80
C PHE A 48 -37.19 15.50 9.72
N PRO A 49 -37.02 14.80 8.57
CA PRO A 49 -35.98 13.80 8.42
C PRO A 49 -34.59 14.43 8.56
N SER A 50 -33.55 13.61 8.76
CA SER A 50 -32.17 14.13 8.71
C SER A 50 -31.94 14.86 7.38
N ARG A 51 -31.23 15.98 7.42
CA ARG A 51 -31.01 16.87 6.27
C ARG A 51 -30.46 16.13 5.05
N TRP A 52 -29.43 15.31 5.26
CA TRP A 52 -28.84 14.50 4.20
C TRP A 52 -29.84 13.51 3.59
N LEU A 53 -30.67 12.88 4.41
CA LEU A 53 -31.69 11.93 3.92
C LEU A 53 -32.77 12.64 3.08
N TYR A 54 -33.19 13.85 3.48
CA TYR A 54 -34.10 14.67 2.71
C TYR A 54 -33.52 15.00 1.33
N VAL A 55 -32.24 15.42 1.29
CA VAL A 55 -31.56 15.74 0.02
C VAL A 55 -31.39 14.48 -0.84
N VAL A 56 -30.94 13.34 -0.27
CA VAL A 56 -30.80 12.07 -0.99
C VAL A 56 -32.10 11.65 -1.65
N LYS A 57 -33.24 11.75 -0.95
CA LYS A 57 -34.56 11.44 -1.52
C LYS A 57 -34.89 12.31 -2.74
N HIS A 58 -34.60 13.59 -2.67
CA HIS A 58 -34.79 14.50 -3.80
C HIS A 58 -33.83 14.23 -4.94
N LEU A 59 -32.56 13.93 -4.67
CA LEU A 59 -31.59 13.53 -5.71
C LEU A 59 -32.03 12.25 -6.43
N GLN A 60 -32.55 11.25 -5.71
CA GLN A 60 -33.12 10.05 -6.31
C GLN A 60 -34.26 10.37 -7.25
N THR A 61 -35.18 11.26 -6.83
CA THR A 61 -36.30 11.72 -7.66
C THR A 61 -35.79 12.49 -8.90
N LEU A 62 -34.81 13.38 -8.75
CA LEU A 62 -34.22 14.12 -9.88
C LEU A 62 -33.50 13.19 -10.88
N ILE A 63 -32.92 12.09 -10.42
CA ILE A 63 -32.33 11.06 -11.31
C ILE A 63 -33.46 10.37 -12.11
N GLN A 64 -34.55 9.95 -11.45
CA GLN A 64 -35.71 9.35 -12.11
C GLN A 64 -36.36 10.31 -13.13
N GLU A 65 -36.44 11.60 -12.79
CA GLU A 65 -36.94 12.66 -13.68
C GLU A 65 -35.91 13.10 -14.74
N ARG A 66 -34.69 12.55 -14.78
CA ARG A 66 -33.58 12.97 -15.65
C ARG A 66 -33.17 14.45 -15.47
N LYS A 67 -33.34 14.97 -14.27
CA LYS A 67 -33.02 16.37 -13.90
C LYS A 67 -31.75 16.52 -13.05
N ILE A 68 -31.00 15.48 -12.80
CA ILE A 68 -29.79 15.54 -11.98
C ILE A 68 -28.74 16.50 -12.54
N ASN A 69 -28.63 16.61 -13.85
CA ASN A 69 -27.74 17.56 -14.52
C ASN A 69 -28.15 19.02 -14.25
N GLN A 70 -29.46 19.30 -14.14
CA GLN A 70 -29.95 20.63 -13.78
C GLN A 70 -29.56 21.00 -12.35
N PHE A 71 -29.60 20.03 -11.42
CA PHE A 71 -29.15 20.24 -10.05
C PHE A 71 -27.65 20.62 -10.01
N PHE A 72 -26.79 19.87 -10.65
CA PHE A 72 -25.35 20.19 -10.66
C PHE A 72 -25.04 21.48 -11.44
N THR A 73 -25.75 21.73 -12.54
CA THR A 73 -25.61 23.00 -13.26
C THR A 73 -25.95 24.19 -12.38
N LEU A 74 -27.04 24.10 -11.60
CA LEU A 74 -27.45 25.15 -10.70
C LEU A 74 -26.44 25.39 -9.58
N ILE A 75 -26.16 24.37 -8.76
CA ILE A 75 -25.37 24.55 -7.55
C ILE A 75 -23.89 24.86 -7.83
N LEU A 76 -23.37 24.47 -8.99
CA LEU A 76 -22.00 24.74 -9.44
C LEU A 76 -21.92 26.00 -10.36
N SER A 77 -23.01 26.74 -10.56
CA SER A 77 -22.96 27.98 -11.33
C SER A 77 -22.33 29.11 -10.52
N ASN A 78 -21.54 29.95 -11.19
CA ASN A 78 -21.00 31.17 -10.56
C ASN A 78 -22.12 32.06 -9.98
N HIS A 79 -23.26 32.11 -10.67
CA HIS A 79 -24.43 32.88 -10.24
C HIS A 79 -24.96 32.36 -8.89
N TYR A 80 -25.23 31.06 -8.76
CA TYR A 80 -25.75 30.49 -7.52
C TYR A 80 -24.74 30.70 -6.37
N ILE A 81 -23.48 30.39 -6.58
CA ILE A 81 -22.40 30.46 -5.57
C ILE A 81 -22.20 31.94 -5.14
N LYS A 82 -22.24 32.88 -6.07
CA LYS A 82 -22.16 34.33 -5.76
C LYS A 82 -23.22 34.76 -4.78
N TYR A 83 -24.47 34.37 -5.03
CA TYR A 83 -25.59 34.74 -4.17
C TYR A 83 -25.62 33.98 -2.86
N GLU A 84 -25.28 32.69 -2.88
CA GLU A 84 -25.21 31.82 -1.70
C GLU A 84 -24.18 32.30 -0.70
N LEU A 85 -22.95 32.57 -1.17
CA LEU A 85 -21.82 32.98 -0.33
C LEU A 85 -21.66 34.49 -0.19
N LYS A 86 -22.51 35.31 -0.88
CA LYS A 86 -22.46 36.78 -0.87
C LYS A 86 -21.07 37.34 -1.25
N ILE A 87 -20.45 36.77 -2.27
CA ILE A 87 -19.13 37.12 -2.80
C ILE A 87 -19.22 37.73 -4.21
N ASP A 88 -18.09 38.25 -4.70
CA ASP A 88 -18.04 38.79 -6.07
C ASP A 88 -17.96 37.68 -7.14
N GLU A 89 -18.05 38.06 -8.42
CA GLU A 89 -18.09 37.14 -9.56
C GLU A 89 -16.80 36.36 -9.74
N VAL A 90 -15.66 37.01 -9.48
CA VAL A 90 -14.32 36.38 -9.65
C VAL A 90 -14.10 35.33 -8.57
N GLU A 91 -14.44 35.64 -7.35
CA GLU A 91 -14.34 34.71 -6.24
C GLU A 91 -15.36 33.57 -6.37
N ALA A 92 -16.61 33.87 -6.85
CA ALA A 92 -17.62 32.85 -7.13
C ALA A 92 -17.10 31.80 -8.16
N ALA A 93 -16.42 32.25 -9.20
CA ALA A 93 -15.81 31.35 -10.19
C ALA A 93 -14.74 30.43 -9.57
N LYS A 94 -13.90 30.94 -8.66
CA LYS A 94 -12.92 30.14 -7.94
C LYS A 94 -13.58 29.12 -7.02
N GLN A 95 -14.61 29.54 -6.28
CA GLN A 95 -15.34 28.66 -5.38
C GLN A 95 -16.13 27.60 -6.16
N ALA A 96 -16.69 27.92 -7.33
CA ALA A 96 -17.32 26.94 -8.23
C ALA A 96 -16.34 25.87 -8.70
N ALA A 97 -15.13 26.28 -9.07
CA ALA A 97 -14.07 25.34 -9.45
C ALA A 97 -13.63 24.44 -8.27
N LYS A 98 -13.54 25.02 -7.05
CA LYS A 98 -13.24 24.28 -5.83
C LYS A 98 -14.34 23.27 -5.50
N ALA A 99 -15.61 23.66 -5.58
CA ALA A 99 -16.74 22.77 -5.37
C ALA A 99 -16.76 21.63 -6.37
N LEU A 100 -16.58 21.92 -7.67
CA LEU A 100 -16.51 20.90 -8.71
C LEU A 100 -15.39 19.89 -8.43
N LYS A 101 -14.22 20.36 -8.01
CA LYS A 101 -13.09 19.51 -7.64
C LYS A 101 -13.44 18.62 -6.45
N LEU A 102 -14.12 19.14 -5.43
CA LEU A 102 -14.56 18.39 -4.27
C LEU A 102 -15.59 17.32 -4.64
N PHE A 103 -16.65 17.66 -5.38
CA PHE A 103 -17.62 16.68 -5.85
C PHE A 103 -16.95 15.58 -6.66
N ASN A 104 -16.08 15.92 -7.60
CA ASN A 104 -15.37 14.92 -8.41
C ASN A 104 -14.41 14.08 -7.58
N LYS A 105 -13.75 14.64 -6.56
CA LYS A 105 -12.94 13.88 -5.62
C LYS A 105 -13.75 12.78 -4.93
N ARG A 106 -14.99 13.08 -4.50
CA ARG A 106 -15.87 12.10 -3.84
C ARG A 106 -16.49 11.12 -4.84
N LEU A 107 -17.07 11.64 -5.92
CA LEU A 107 -17.79 10.84 -6.93
C LEU A 107 -16.87 9.89 -7.72
N ASN A 108 -15.64 10.29 -7.95
CA ASN A 108 -14.65 9.47 -8.65
C ASN A 108 -14.41 8.10 -7.98
N HIS A 109 -14.55 8.01 -6.67
CA HIS A 109 -14.45 6.76 -5.93
C HIS A 109 -15.52 5.74 -6.32
N TYR A 110 -16.65 6.22 -6.82
CA TYR A 110 -17.80 5.40 -7.20
C TYR A 110 -17.95 5.27 -8.73
N GLY A 111 -16.98 5.74 -9.50
CA GLY A 111 -17.05 5.69 -10.96
C GLY A 111 -17.89 6.79 -11.60
N TYR A 112 -18.28 7.83 -10.85
CA TYR A 112 -19.03 8.96 -11.35
C TYR A 112 -18.20 10.22 -11.37
N TYR A 113 -18.57 11.17 -12.23
CA TYR A 113 -17.94 12.50 -12.26
C TYR A 113 -18.89 13.55 -12.86
N ILE A 114 -18.59 14.80 -12.57
CA ILE A 114 -19.30 15.95 -13.13
C ILE A 114 -18.37 16.64 -14.13
N THR A 115 -18.85 16.85 -15.34
CA THR A 115 -18.12 17.54 -16.42
C THR A 115 -18.94 18.70 -16.99
N GLY A 116 -18.42 19.36 -18.00
CA GLY A 116 -19.10 20.48 -18.68
C GLY A 116 -18.64 21.86 -18.24
N THR A 117 -19.39 22.87 -18.64
CA THR A 117 -19.10 24.29 -18.39
C THR A 117 -19.94 24.84 -17.25
N ASN A 118 -19.70 26.11 -16.87
CA ASN A 118 -20.50 26.82 -15.88
C ASN A 118 -22.02 26.89 -16.24
N ASN A 119 -22.36 26.82 -17.51
CA ASN A 119 -23.74 26.92 -18.02
C ASN A 119 -24.41 25.54 -18.21
N ALA A 120 -23.65 24.46 -18.24
CA ALA A 120 -24.18 23.10 -18.42
C ALA A 120 -23.26 22.09 -17.79
N ARG A 121 -23.70 21.49 -16.69
CA ARG A 121 -22.99 20.38 -16.01
C ARG A 121 -23.66 19.06 -16.32
N TYR A 122 -22.87 18.06 -16.56
CA TYR A 122 -23.28 16.70 -16.85
C TYR A 122 -22.73 15.77 -15.79
N PHE A 123 -23.62 15.09 -15.09
CA PHE A 123 -23.28 14.01 -14.19
C PHE A 123 -23.17 12.73 -15.04
N MET A 124 -22.01 12.16 -15.06
CA MET A 124 -21.68 11.05 -15.95
C MET A 124 -21.26 9.82 -15.13
N ASP A 125 -21.74 8.66 -15.56
CA ASP A 125 -21.11 7.40 -15.25
C ASP A 125 -19.80 7.32 -16.08
N LYS A 126 -18.68 6.94 -15.46
CA LYS A 126 -17.40 6.95 -16.17
C LYS A 126 -17.36 5.95 -17.31
N ASP A 127 -18.06 4.87 -17.14
CA ASP A 127 -18.25 3.85 -18.18
C ASP A 127 -19.11 2.72 -17.58
N GLU A 128 -20.20 2.31 -18.22
CA GLU A 128 -20.98 1.14 -17.79
C GLU A 128 -20.14 -0.15 -17.80
N ASP A 129 -19.03 -0.19 -18.55
CA ASP A 129 -18.05 -1.28 -18.61
C ASP A 129 -17.00 -1.24 -17.49
N THR A 130 -16.86 -0.14 -16.72
CA THR A 130 -15.83 -0.03 -15.71
C THR A 130 -16.40 0.01 -14.28
N GLU A 131 -15.72 -0.70 -13.37
CA GLU A 131 -15.98 -0.72 -11.94
C GLU A 131 -14.71 -0.36 -11.18
N SER A 132 -14.79 0.59 -10.25
CA SER A 132 -13.63 0.98 -9.46
C SER A 132 -13.29 -0.10 -8.42
N ILE A 133 -12.07 -0.61 -8.46
CA ILE A 133 -11.58 -1.69 -7.58
C ILE A 133 -10.37 -1.30 -6.74
N GLY A 134 -9.75 -0.15 -6.99
CA GLY A 134 -8.60 0.29 -6.21
C GLY A 134 -8.25 1.76 -6.38
N TYR A 135 -7.69 2.34 -5.34
CA TYR A 135 -7.31 3.76 -5.28
C TYR A 135 -5.86 3.91 -4.85
N GLY A 136 -5.05 4.52 -5.70
CA GLY A 136 -3.67 4.85 -5.42
C GLY A 136 -3.43 6.35 -5.28
N GLY A 137 -2.20 6.75 -4.94
CA GLY A 137 -1.80 8.16 -4.87
C GLY A 137 -1.98 8.89 -6.19
N TYR A 138 -1.49 8.32 -7.29
CA TYR A 138 -1.46 8.94 -8.62
C TYR A 138 -2.45 8.36 -9.62
N ALA A 139 -2.85 7.11 -9.43
CA ALA A 139 -3.70 6.38 -10.35
C ALA A 139 -4.78 5.63 -9.61
N ASN A 140 -5.91 5.40 -10.27
CA ASN A 140 -6.97 4.53 -9.83
C ASN A 140 -6.98 3.26 -10.66
N ILE A 141 -7.51 2.18 -10.08
CA ILE A 141 -7.63 0.89 -10.74
C ILE A 141 -9.11 0.57 -10.92
N TYR A 142 -9.47 0.17 -12.12
CA TYR A 142 -10.82 -0.20 -12.51
C TYR A 142 -10.84 -1.64 -13.05
N LEU A 143 -11.91 -2.37 -12.79
CA LEU A 143 -12.23 -3.60 -13.51
C LEU A 143 -12.93 -3.22 -14.83
N GLN A 144 -12.41 -3.66 -15.96
CA GLN A 144 -13.11 -3.63 -17.22
C GLN A 144 -13.93 -4.92 -17.37
N LYS A 145 -15.25 -4.83 -17.23
CA LYS A 145 -16.15 -5.98 -17.14
C LYS A 145 -16.17 -6.80 -18.44
N SER A 146 -16.12 -6.13 -19.59
CA SER A 146 -16.14 -6.76 -20.91
C SER A 146 -14.93 -7.64 -21.19
N THR A 147 -13.76 -7.29 -20.65
CA THR A 147 -12.50 -8.03 -20.86
C THR A 147 -12.05 -8.83 -19.65
N GLY A 148 -12.58 -8.53 -18.46
CA GLY A 148 -12.10 -9.08 -17.19
C GLY A 148 -10.68 -8.60 -16.79
N LEU A 149 -10.17 -7.56 -17.42
CA LEU A 149 -8.87 -6.98 -17.12
C LEU A 149 -8.98 -5.85 -16.11
N ALA A 150 -7.89 -5.59 -15.39
CA ALA A 150 -7.74 -4.37 -14.63
C ALA A 150 -7.22 -3.24 -15.53
N VAL A 151 -7.73 -2.03 -15.35
CA VAL A 151 -7.28 -0.80 -16.01
C VAL A 151 -6.71 0.12 -14.95
N LYS A 152 -5.41 0.39 -15.02
CA LYS A 152 -4.78 1.41 -14.18
C LYS A 152 -4.76 2.72 -14.94
N LYS A 153 -5.39 3.75 -14.37
CA LYS A 153 -5.58 5.05 -15.02
C LYS A 153 -5.02 6.17 -14.16
N LEU A 154 -4.19 7.02 -14.76
CA LEU A 154 -3.68 8.21 -14.11
C LEU A 154 -4.83 9.14 -13.74
N LYS A 155 -4.79 9.72 -12.54
CA LYS A 155 -5.81 10.68 -12.11
C LYS A 155 -5.75 11.94 -12.94
N GLU A 156 -6.92 12.52 -13.21
CA GLU A 156 -7.05 13.71 -14.08
C GLU A 156 -6.22 14.91 -13.59
N GLU A 157 -6.07 15.06 -12.27
CA GLU A 157 -5.27 16.13 -11.67
C GLU A 157 -3.77 16.08 -12.05
N TYR A 158 -3.27 14.91 -12.50
CA TYR A 158 -1.88 14.71 -12.91
C TYR A 158 -1.68 14.65 -14.43
N LEU A 159 -2.74 14.75 -15.23
CA LEU A 159 -2.63 14.71 -16.70
C LEU A 159 -1.87 15.91 -17.28
N THR A 160 -1.75 17.01 -16.55
CA THR A 160 -0.95 18.17 -16.93
C THR A 160 0.49 18.12 -16.45
N ASP A 161 0.83 17.22 -15.52
CA ASP A 161 2.18 17.08 -14.97
C ASP A 161 3.01 16.11 -15.81
N SER A 162 3.96 16.67 -16.59
CA SER A 162 4.83 15.89 -17.45
C SER A 162 5.75 14.93 -16.70
N SER A 163 6.15 15.25 -15.46
CA SER A 163 6.99 14.39 -14.61
C SER A 163 6.23 13.15 -14.17
N ILE A 164 4.99 13.32 -13.70
CA ILE A 164 4.14 12.21 -13.26
C ILE A 164 3.75 11.34 -14.45
N LYS A 165 3.38 11.94 -15.58
CA LYS A 165 3.10 11.22 -16.84
C LYS A 165 4.29 10.36 -17.28
N SER A 166 5.50 10.93 -17.28
CA SER A 166 6.72 10.21 -17.62
C SER A 166 7.02 9.05 -16.68
N ARG A 167 6.76 9.20 -15.37
CA ARG A 167 6.90 8.11 -14.40
C ARG A 167 5.88 7.00 -14.64
N PHE A 168 4.62 7.37 -14.87
CA PHE A 168 3.54 6.42 -15.13
C PHE A 168 3.80 5.59 -16.39
N LYS A 169 4.29 6.22 -17.46
CA LYS A 169 4.70 5.52 -18.68
C LYS A 169 5.90 4.59 -18.43
N ARG A 170 6.89 5.06 -17.67
CA ARG A 170 8.07 4.26 -17.32
C ARG A 170 7.72 3.02 -16.49
N GLU A 171 6.77 3.15 -15.57
CA GLU A 171 6.24 2.01 -14.79
C GLU A 171 5.68 0.94 -15.73
N PHE A 172 4.82 1.35 -16.68
CA PHE A 172 4.29 0.45 -17.69
C PHE A 172 5.42 -0.22 -18.51
N ASP A 173 6.34 0.58 -19.07
CA ASP A 173 7.43 0.07 -19.91
C ASP A 173 8.35 -0.89 -19.16
N LEU A 174 8.66 -0.58 -17.89
CA LEU A 174 9.48 -1.43 -17.02
C LEU A 174 8.75 -2.73 -16.68
N THR A 175 7.46 -2.68 -16.33
CA THR A 175 6.67 -3.87 -16.04
C THR A 175 6.52 -4.73 -17.32
N LYS A 176 6.28 -4.10 -18.47
CA LYS A 176 6.18 -4.76 -19.77
C LYS A 176 7.45 -5.53 -20.16
N SER A 177 8.61 -5.04 -19.75
CA SER A 177 9.87 -5.73 -20.01
C SER A 177 10.03 -7.08 -19.29
N PHE A 178 9.09 -7.43 -18.39
CA PHE A 178 9.02 -8.72 -17.69
C PHE A 178 7.87 -9.62 -18.16
N ASP A 179 7.19 -9.30 -19.25
CA ASP A 179 6.02 -10.04 -19.77
C ASP A 179 6.19 -11.57 -19.85
N THR A 180 7.41 -12.05 -20.08
CA THR A 180 7.70 -13.49 -20.14
C THR A 180 7.96 -14.13 -18.76
N ASN A 181 8.01 -13.34 -17.70
CA ASN A 181 8.30 -13.82 -16.37
C ASN A 181 7.00 -13.97 -15.55
N PRO A 182 6.61 -15.21 -15.20
CA PRO A 182 5.35 -15.47 -14.50
C PRO A 182 5.30 -14.90 -13.06
N LEU A 183 6.42 -14.37 -12.55
CA LEU A 183 6.50 -13.77 -11.21
C LEU A 183 6.22 -12.26 -11.21
N PHE A 184 6.02 -11.66 -12.37
CA PHE A 184 5.58 -10.27 -12.53
C PHE A 184 4.19 -10.20 -13.13
N ILE A 185 3.47 -9.13 -12.84
CA ILE A 185 2.16 -8.89 -13.44
C ILE A 185 2.31 -8.64 -14.95
N ASN A 186 1.43 -9.23 -15.76
CA ASN A 186 1.39 -8.90 -17.17
C ASN A 186 0.63 -7.60 -17.38
N VAL A 187 1.21 -6.70 -18.17
CA VAL A 187 0.58 -5.48 -18.67
C VAL A 187 0.46 -5.57 -20.17
N PHE A 188 -0.65 -5.08 -20.75
CA PHE A 188 -0.97 -5.34 -22.16
C PHE A 188 -0.81 -4.09 -23.00
N GLU A 189 -1.71 -3.14 -22.93
CA GLU A 189 -1.80 -1.97 -23.78
C GLU A 189 -1.73 -0.69 -22.98
N PHE A 190 -1.02 0.30 -23.50
CA PHE A 190 -0.96 1.65 -22.94
C PHE A 190 -1.76 2.60 -23.83
N ASN A 191 -2.68 3.34 -23.24
CA ASN A 191 -3.47 4.37 -23.90
C ASN A 191 -2.90 5.75 -23.58
N GLU A 192 -2.31 6.42 -24.58
CA GLU A 192 -1.72 7.75 -24.42
C GLU A 192 -2.77 8.87 -24.30
N SER A 193 -4.01 8.64 -24.79
CA SER A 193 -5.04 9.69 -24.80
C SER A 193 -5.56 10.03 -23.41
N ASP A 194 -5.66 9.04 -22.54
CA ASP A 194 -6.15 9.20 -21.16
C ASP A 194 -5.16 8.71 -20.09
N TYR A 195 -3.95 8.37 -20.50
CA TYR A 195 -2.87 7.84 -19.65
C TYR A 195 -3.36 6.68 -18.77
N SER A 196 -3.79 5.63 -19.42
CA SER A 196 -4.20 4.38 -18.79
C SER A 196 -3.46 3.19 -19.41
N TYR A 197 -3.43 2.08 -18.70
CA TYR A 197 -2.99 0.80 -19.27
C TYR A 197 -3.79 -0.36 -18.69
N THR A 198 -3.89 -1.42 -19.50
CA THR A 198 -4.54 -2.67 -19.10
C THR A 198 -3.54 -3.64 -18.51
N MET A 199 -3.98 -4.42 -17.53
CA MET A 199 -3.17 -5.43 -16.83
C MET A 199 -4.03 -6.60 -16.37
N GLU A 200 -3.38 -7.70 -15.97
CA GLU A 200 -4.08 -8.82 -15.32
C GLU A 200 -4.85 -8.35 -14.09
N LEU A 201 -6.04 -8.91 -13.89
CA LEU A 201 -6.83 -8.70 -12.68
C LEU A 201 -6.35 -9.67 -11.59
N ALA A 202 -5.82 -9.13 -10.51
CA ALA A 202 -5.47 -9.92 -9.32
C ALA A 202 -6.70 -10.24 -8.47
N ASP A 203 -6.66 -11.36 -7.73
CA ASP A 203 -7.72 -11.70 -6.79
C ASP A 203 -7.69 -10.76 -5.58
N GLU A 204 -6.49 -10.47 -5.05
CA GLU A 204 -6.27 -9.64 -3.87
C GLU A 204 -4.79 -9.21 -3.76
N THR A 205 -4.47 -8.29 -2.85
CA THR A 205 -3.09 -7.98 -2.52
C THR A 205 -2.51 -9.01 -1.55
N LEU A 206 -1.16 -9.13 -1.49
CA LEU A 206 -0.52 -9.97 -0.47
C LEU A 206 -0.86 -9.50 0.95
N LYS A 207 -1.09 -8.19 1.13
CA LYS A 207 -1.54 -7.65 2.41
C LYS A 207 -2.86 -8.27 2.83
N ASP A 208 -3.87 -8.19 1.98
CA ASP A 208 -5.20 -8.70 2.26
C ASP A 208 -5.17 -10.22 2.45
N TYR A 209 -4.36 -10.93 1.64
CA TYR A 209 -4.17 -12.37 1.74
C TYR A 209 -3.62 -12.80 3.10
N ILE A 210 -2.58 -12.13 3.61
CA ILE A 210 -1.96 -12.44 4.92
C ILE A 210 -2.88 -12.06 6.09
N GLU A 211 -3.61 -10.93 5.97
CA GLU A 211 -4.48 -10.43 7.05
C GLU A 211 -5.80 -11.19 7.15
N SER A 212 -6.31 -11.74 6.03
CA SER A 212 -7.62 -12.39 5.99
C SER A 212 -7.59 -13.91 6.16
N LYS A 213 -6.43 -14.57 6.03
CA LYS A 213 -6.33 -16.03 5.97
C LYS A 213 -5.32 -16.59 6.95
N THR A 214 -5.59 -17.79 7.46
CA THR A 214 -4.59 -18.59 8.16
C THR A 214 -3.71 -19.30 7.14
N ILE A 215 -2.43 -18.95 7.10
CA ILE A 215 -1.47 -19.45 6.10
C ILE A 215 -0.43 -20.32 6.80
N SER A 216 -0.16 -21.50 6.24
CA SER A 216 0.85 -22.40 6.78
C SER A 216 2.28 -21.81 6.62
N GLU A 217 3.17 -22.14 7.53
CA GLU A 217 4.58 -21.73 7.46
C GLU A 217 5.23 -22.12 6.11
N LEU A 218 4.92 -23.33 5.61
CA LEU A 218 5.40 -23.78 4.30
C LEU A 218 4.94 -22.86 3.16
N GLU A 219 3.70 -22.40 3.20
CA GLU A 219 3.18 -21.51 2.16
C GLU A 219 3.80 -20.11 2.26
N LYS A 220 3.97 -19.56 3.47
CA LYS A 220 4.72 -18.32 3.70
C LYS A 220 6.12 -18.39 3.11
N VAL A 221 6.85 -19.47 3.38
CA VAL A 221 8.18 -19.72 2.81
C VAL A 221 8.14 -19.74 1.29
N LYS A 222 7.18 -20.44 0.67
CA LYS A 222 7.03 -20.48 -0.79
C LYS A 222 6.76 -19.08 -1.39
N ILE A 223 5.97 -18.27 -0.72
CA ILE A 223 5.71 -16.87 -1.12
C ILE A 223 7.00 -16.06 -1.09
N ILE A 224 7.74 -16.10 0.03
CA ILE A 224 9.01 -15.39 0.21
C ILE A 224 10.01 -15.79 -0.88
N MET A 225 10.19 -17.10 -1.10
CA MET A 225 11.12 -17.63 -2.11
C MET A 225 10.78 -17.11 -3.53
N LYS A 226 9.50 -17.04 -3.89
CA LYS A 226 9.08 -16.54 -5.20
C LYS A 226 9.33 -15.03 -5.33
N ILE A 227 9.05 -14.25 -4.29
CA ILE A 227 9.33 -12.81 -4.28
C ILE A 227 10.83 -12.54 -4.43
N LEU A 228 11.67 -13.22 -3.64
CA LEU A 228 13.12 -13.08 -3.73
C LEU A 228 13.65 -13.53 -5.09
N LYS A 229 13.09 -14.59 -5.69
CA LYS A 229 13.47 -15.04 -7.05
C LYS A 229 13.11 -13.99 -8.11
N ALA A 230 11.92 -13.39 -8.03
CA ALA A 230 11.50 -12.31 -8.93
C ALA A 230 12.45 -11.10 -8.82
N MET A 231 12.72 -10.65 -7.60
CA MET A 231 13.59 -9.51 -7.37
C MET A 231 15.05 -9.80 -7.67
N SER A 232 15.53 -11.03 -7.48
CA SER A 232 16.86 -11.48 -7.92
C SER A 232 17.02 -11.32 -9.43
N GLN A 233 16.01 -11.69 -10.21
CA GLN A 233 16.04 -11.51 -11.66
C GLN A 233 16.02 -10.01 -12.02
N ALA A 234 15.15 -9.20 -11.42
CA ALA A 234 15.13 -7.76 -11.66
C ALA A 234 16.50 -7.12 -11.36
N HIS A 235 17.10 -7.47 -10.23
CA HIS A 235 18.42 -6.95 -9.83
C HIS A 235 19.56 -7.41 -10.75
N SER A 236 19.48 -8.63 -11.32
CA SER A 236 20.45 -9.10 -12.30
C SER A 236 20.43 -8.28 -13.59
N GLU A 237 19.28 -7.72 -13.94
CA GLU A 237 19.06 -6.81 -15.07
C GLU A 237 19.25 -5.33 -14.70
N ASN A 238 19.77 -5.02 -13.49
CA ASN A 238 19.92 -3.68 -12.94
C ASN A 238 18.59 -2.89 -12.84
N LYS A 239 17.47 -3.58 -12.71
CA LYS A 239 16.16 -2.99 -12.49
C LYS A 239 15.85 -2.96 -11.01
N ILE A 240 15.42 -1.81 -10.51
CA ILE A 240 15.16 -1.52 -9.10
C ILE A 240 13.68 -1.19 -8.95
N HIS A 241 13.04 -1.79 -7.95
CA HIS A 241 11.60 -1.61 -7.72
C HIS A 241 11.28 -0.28 -7.01
N ARG A 242 12.02 0.06 -5.95
CA ARG A 242 11.90 1.28 -5.14
C ARG A 242 10.67 1.43 -4.25
N ASP A 243 9.65 0.60 -4.42
CA ASP A 243 8.40 0.63 -3.63
C ASP A 243 7.90 -0.79 -3.30
N ILE A 244 8.79 -1.68 -2.86
CA ILE A 244 8.42 -3.03 -2.44
C ILE A 244 7.60 -2.95 -1.15
N SER A 245 6.36 -3.48 -1.20
CA SER A 245 5.47 -3.56 -0.05
C SER A 245 4.45 -4.69 -0.23
N SER A 246 3.74 -5.06 0.82
CA SER A 246 2.69 -6.08 0.74
C SER A 246 1.49 -5.68 -0.14
N LYS A 247 1.34 -4.40 -0.49
CA LYS A 247 0.31 -3.92 -1.42
C LYS A 247 0.72 -4.04 -2.89
N ASN A 248 2.03 -4.00 -3.17
CA ASN A 248 2.59 -4.09 -4.52
C ASN A 248 3.02 -5.52 -4.89
N VAL A 249 2.66 -6.47 -4.06
CA VAL A 249 2.69 -7.90 -4.36
C VAL A 249 1.25 -8.39 -4.43
N LEU A 250 0.88 -8.99 -5.54
CA LEU A 250 -0.49 -9.38 -5.87
C LEU A 250 -0.63 -10.91 -5.87
N MET A 251 -1.83 -11.38 -5.54
CA MET A 251 -2.18 -12.80 -5.50
C MET A 251 -3.08 -13.18 -6.66
N PHE A 252 -2.74 -14.27 -7.34
CA PHE A 252 -3.48 -14.84 -8.46
C PHE A 252 -3.69 -16.34 -8.20
N ARG A 253 -4.85 -16.73 -7.71
CA ARG A 253 -5.17 -18.14 -7.38
C ARG A 253 -4.08 -18.81 -6.54
N GLY A 254 -3.64 -18.10 -5.48
CA GLY A 254 -2.56 -18.55 -4.58
C GLY A 254 -1.14 -18.43 -5.16
N LYS A 255 -0.95 -17.80 -6.32
CA LYS A 255 0.36 -17.49 -6.89
C LYS A 255 0.68 -16.01 -6.70
N VAL A 256 1.92 -15.70 -6.34
CA VAL A 256 2.37 -14.31 -6.16
C VAL A 256 2.93 -13.75 -7.46
N LYS A 257 2.64 -12.46 -7.71
CA LYS A 257 3.27 -11.65 -8.76
C LYS A 257 3.64 -10.27 -8.21
N ILE A 258 4.76 -9.74 -8.66
CA ILE A 258 5.21 -8.38 -8.34
C ILE A 258 4.54 -7.39 -9.29
N SER A 259 4.09 -6.25 -8.76
CA SER A 259 3.49 -5.14 -9.51
C SER A 259 4.18 -3.81 -9.19
N ASP A 260 3.84 -2.76 -9.93
CA ASP A 260 4.23 -1.36 -9.65
C ASP A 260 5.76 -1.11 -9.60
N LEU A 261 6.50 -1.67 -10.58
CA LEU A 261 7.94 -1.51 -10.70
C LEU A 261 8.32 -0.05 -11.05
N GLY A 262 9.23 0.51 -10.28
CA GLY A 262 9.93 1.75 -10.67
C GLY A 262 9.30 3.06 -10.25
N LEU A 263 8.17 3.06 -9.54
CA LEU A 263 7.45 4.29 -9.16
C LEU A 263 8.02 5.04 -7.97
N GLY A 264 8.94 4.55 -7.21
CA GLY A 264 9.41 5.19 -5.98
C GLY A 264 8.70 6.53 -5.68
N LYS A 265 7.92 6.64 -4.62
CA LYS A 265 7.14 7.85 -4.28
C LYS A 265 8.08 9.03 -4.02
N ASN A 266 7.76 10.20 -4.57
CA ASN A 266 8.50 11.42 -4.25
C ASN A 266 8.16 11.87 -2.83
N LEU A 267 9.17 12.06 -1.97
CA LEU A 267 8.96 12.48 -0.57
C LEU A 267 8.34 13.87 -0.45
N ASP A 268 8.62 14.76 -1.39
CA ASP A 268 8.01 16.11 -1.41
C ASP A 268 6.48 16.02 -1.58
N GLU A 269 5.97 14.96 -2.24
CA GLU A 269 4.56 14.69 -2.40
C GLU A 269 3.96 14.01 -1.15
N ILE A 270 4.76 13.29 -0.41
CA ILE A 270 4.36 12.67 0.85
C ILE A 270 4.13 13.75 1.92
N HIS A 271 4.96 14.79 1.95
CA HIS A 271 4.82 15.94 2.86
C HIS A 271 3.71 16.91 2.45
N SER A 272 3.39 17.03 1.16
CA SER A 272 2.32 17.91 0.67
C SER A 272 0.91 17.31 0.80
N HIS A 273 0.80 16.00 0.90
CA HIS A 273 -0.45 15.28 1.18
C HIS A 273 -0.49 14.80 2.64
N GLN A 274 -0.35 15.73 3.60
CA GLN A 274 -0.79 15.52 4.98
C GLN A 274 -2.34 15.43 5.08
N THR A 275 -2.96 14.73 4.17
CA THR A 275 -4.24 14.13 4.43
C THR A 275 -3.94 12.79 5.10
N PHE A 276 -4.35 12.67 6.33
CA PHE A 276 -4.35 11.48 7.16
C PHE A 276 -5.17 10.35 6.50
N ASP A 277 -4.73 9.89 5.34
CA ASP A 277 -5.20 8.64 4.79
C ASP A 277 -4.38 7.55 5.49
N THR A 278 -5.04 6.82 6.39
CA THR A 278 -4.50 5.67 7.14
C THR A 278 -3.80 4.66 6.22
N ASN A 279 -4.04 4.73 4.91
CA ASN A 279 -3.41 3.92 3.87
C ASN A 279 -1.95 4.31 3.55
N GLY A 280 -1.52 5.55 3.78
CA GLY A 280 -0.15 6.02 3.52
C GLY A 280 0.85 5.63 4.62
N VAL A 281 0.42 5.66 5.89
CA VAL A 281 1.27 5.40 7.07
C VAL A 281 1.87 3.99 7.06
N GLY A 282 1.20 2.99 6.50
CA GLY A 282 1.69 1.61 6.43
C GLY A 282 2.87 1.40 5.46
N GLN A 283 2.95 2.14 4.36
CA GLN A 283 3.99 1.97 3.33
C GLN A 283 5.35 2.52 3.75
N TYR A 284 5.40 3.55 4.61
CA TYR A 284 6.66 4.07 5.16
C TYR A 284 7.50 3.05 5.90
N LYS A 285 6.85 2.07 6.53
CA LYS A 285 7.53 1.02 7.29
C LYS A 285 8.39 0.11 6.42
N TYR A 286 8.17 0.09 5.10
CA TYR A 286 8.98 -0.66 4.13
C TYR A 286 10.13 0.16 3.56
N CYS A 287 10.10 1.48 3.68
CA CYS A 287 11.04 2.40 3.05
C CYS A 287 12.40 2.37 3.74
N ALA A 288 13.47 2.25 2.98
CA ALA A 288 14.82 2.31 3.50
C ALA A 288 15.18 3.72 3.98
N PRO A 289 16.04 3.88 5.01
CA PRO A 289 16.38 5.19 5.57
C PRO A 289 16.88 6.20 4.52
N GLU A 290 17.72 5.76 3.59
CA GLU A 290 18.25 6.62 2.52
C GLU A 290 17.18 7.08 1.55
N GLN A 291 16.11 6.32 1.34
CA GLN A 291 14.98 6.72 0.51
C GLN A 291 14.15 7.84 1.16
N MET A 292 14.20 7.97 2.49
CA MET A 292 13.55 9.06 3.22
C MET A 292 14.18 10.42 2.95
N TYR A 293 15.44 10.46 2.52
CA TYR A 293 16.12 11.69 2.16
C TYR A 293 16.08 11.97 0.65
N SER A 294 16.18 10.95 -0.19
CA SER A 294 16.13 11.10 -1.64
C SER A 294 15.88 9.77 -2.34
N LEU A 295 14.83 9.71 -3.13
CA LEU A 295 14.54 8.55 -4.00
C LEU A 295 15.60 8.33 -5.10
N LYS A 296 16.38 9.36 -5.44
CA LYS A 296 17.50 9.22 -6.38
C LYS A 296 18.63 8.36 -5.83
N GLN A 297 18.70 8.19 -4.50
CA GLN A 297 19.70 7.34 -3.85
C GLN A 297 19.25 5.88 -3.69
N ALA A 298 18.03 5.57 -4.11
CA ALA A 298 17.52 4.21 -4.07
C ALA A 298 18.28 3.32 -5.06
N ASP A 299 18.76 2.19 -4.58
CA ASP A 299 19.48 1.16 -5.30
C ASP A 299 18.97 -0.25 -4.93
N LYS A 300 19.68 -1.30 -5.34
CA LYS A 300 19.33 -2.69 -5.01
C LYS A 300 19.28 -2.92 -3.49
N GLN A 301 20.13 -2.26 -2.73
CA GLN A 301 20.18 -2.38 -1.26
C GLN A 301 19.01 -1.67 -0.57
N SER A 302 18.40 -0.68 -1.22
CA SER A 302 17.13 -0.11 -0.75
C SER A 302 15.96 -1.10 -0.94
N ASP A 303 15.92 -1.82 -2.06
CA ASP A 303 14.95 -2.92 -2.27
C ASP A 303 15.18 -4.07 -1.27
N VAL A 304 16.46 -4.40 -0.97
CA VAL A 304 16.83 -5.38 0.06
C VAL A 304 16.23 -5.02 1.42
N PHE A 305 16.30 -3.75 1.82
CA PHE A 305 15.67 -3.29 3.07
C PHE A 305 14.16 -3.56 3.06
N SER A 306 13.49 -3.17 1.98
CA SER A 306 12.05 -3.36 1.82
C SER A 306 11.67 -4.84 1.82
N LEU A 307 12.49 -5.70 1.19
CA LEU A 307 12.33 -7.17 1.21
C LEU A 307 12.47 -7.74 2.62
N GLY A 308 13.41 -7.27 3.43
CA GLY A 308 13.55 -7.66 4.84
C GLY A 308 12.29 -7.34 5.64
N ARG A 309 11.73 -6.13 5.47
CA ARG A 309 10.46 -5.73 6.08
C ARG A 309 9.28 -6.55 5.58
N LEU A 310 9.28 -6.93 4.31
CA LEU A 310 8.24 -7.77 3.72
C LEU A 310 8.30 -9.21 4.25
N ILE A 311 9.49 -9.77 4.46
CA ILE A 311 9.66 -11.08 5.10
C ILE A 311 9.06 -11.05 6.52
N ASN A 312 9.36 -10.02 7.32
CA ASN A 312 8.76 -9.87 8.64
C ASN A 312 7.22 -9.88 8.57
N PHE A 313 6.66 -9.10 7.65
CA PHE A 313 5.21 -9.04 7.47
C PHE A 313 4.60 -10.38 7.08
N ILE A 314 5.20 -11.10 6.12
CA ILE A 314 4.70 -12.41 5.67
C ILE A 314 4.72 -13.42 6.82
N MET A 315 5.80 -13.45 7.59
CA MET A 315 5.97 -14.41 8.67
C MET A 315 5.08 -14.12 9.88
N THR A 316 4.90 -12.85 10.26
CA THR A 316 4.32 -12.45 11.55
C THR A 316 3.05 -11.58 11.45
N GLY A 317 2.67 -11.11 10.26
CA GLY A 317 1.63 -10.10 10.07
C GLY A 317 2.06 -8.67 10.45
N ASN A 318 3.32 -8.47 10.88
CA ASN A 318 3.83 -7.18 11.32
C ASN A 318 5.18 -6.87 10.67
N VAL A 319 5.30 -5.68 10.08
CA VAL A 319 6.48 -5.25 9.28
C VAL A 319 7.76 -5.14 10.11
N VAL A 320 7.63 -4.86 11.41
CA VAL A 320 8.78 -4.67 12.30
C VAL A 320 9.05 -5.86 13.23
N ASN A 321 8.12 -6.80 13.32
CA ASN A 321 8.30 -7.99 14.16
C ASN A 321 9.18 -9.02 13.40
N ASN A 322 10.38 -9.29 13.91
CA ASN A 322 11.35 -10.20 13.35
C ASN A 322 11.41 -11.57 14.06
N HIS A 323 10.46 -11.86 14.98
CA HIS A 323 10.42 -13.13 15.70
C HIS A 323 9.94 -14.28 14.80
N HIS A 324 10.82 -14.79 13.95
CA HIS A 324 10.53 -15.90 13.03
C HIS A 324 11.83 -16.57 12.54
N LEU A 325 11.69 -17.70 11.83
CA LEU A 325 12.80 -18.51 11.32
C LEU A 325 13.86 -17.71 10.53
N PHE A 326 13.45 -16.69 9.76
CA PHE A 326 14.35 -15.89 8.93
C PHE A 326 14.79 -14.58 9.57
N ARG A 327 14.77 -14.50 10.90
CA ARG A 327 15.16 -13.28 11.63
C ARG A 327 16.50 -12.74 11.18
N GLY A 328 17.56 -13.58 11.15
CA GLY A 328 18.89 -13.14 10.76
C GLY A 328 18.98 -12.56 9.34
N VAL A 329 18.13 -13.06 8.41
CA VAL A 329 18.02 -12.46 7.06
C VAL A 329 17.34 -11.10 7.12
N SER A 330 16.24 -10.99 7.87
CA SER A 330 15.52 -9.73 8.01
C SER A 330 16.36 -8.66 8.69
N ASP A 331 17.09 -9.00 9.75
CA ASP A 331 17.94 -8.08 10.50
C ASP A 331 19.08 -7.56 9.64
N LYS A 332 19.82 -8.46 8.94
CA LYS A 332 20.85 -8.04 7.99
C LYS A 332 20.28 -7.16 6.88
N ALA A 333 19.14 -7.54 6.32
CA ALA A 333 18.50 -6.80 5.24
C ALA A 333 18.02 -5.40 5.69
N THR A 334 17.54 -5.25 6.93
CA THR A 334 17.00 -4.01 7.46
C THR A 334 18.00 -3.16 8.25
N ASN A 335 19.30 -3.46 8.12
CA ASN A 335 20.35 -2.64 8.73
C ASN A 335 20.25 -1.19 8.25
N SER A 336 20.45 -0.23 9.16
CA SER A 336 20.39 1.21 8.85
C SER A 336 21.46 1.64 7.85
N SER A 337 22.67 1.05 7.95
CA SER A 337 23.78 1.29 7.04
C SER A 337 23.76 0.30 5.88
N LYS A 338 23.83 0.81 4.65
CA LYS A 338 23.79 -0.01 3.43
C LYS A 338 24.89 -1.07 3.37
N GLU A 339 26.08 -0.70 3.80
CA GLU A 339 27.30 -1.54 3.73
C GLU A 339 27.14 -2.89 4.45
N TYR A 340 26.24 -2.95 5.42
CA TYR A 340 25.99 -4.18 6.19
C TYR A 340 24.79 -5.00 5.66
N ARG A 341 24.09 -4.51 4.64
CA ARG A 341 23.00 -5.25 4.01
C ARG A 341 23.54 -6.26 3.02
N PHE A 342 22.65 -7.08 2.49
CA PHE A 342 22.93 -7.89 1.30
C PHE A 342 23.13 -6.96 0.09
N GLU A 343 23.96 -7.36 -0.87
CA GLU A 343 24.20 -6.58 -2.09
C GLU A 343 22.96 -6.52 -2.97
N ASP A 344 22.20 -7.61 -3.02
CA ASP A 344 21.00 -7.74 -3.83
C ASP A 344 20.04 -8.84 -3.32
N ALA A 345 18.91 -9.00 -3.99
CA ALA A 345 17.93 -10.02 -3.66
C ALA A 345 18.42 -11.46 -3.91
N ASN A 346 19.43 -11.67 -4.77
CA ASN A 346 20.01 -13.00 -5.02
C ASN A 346 20.84 -13.47 -3.82
N GLU A 347 21.58 -12.58 -3.19
CA GLU A 347 22.32 -12.90 -1.97
C GLU A 347 21.36 -13.28 -0.83
N MET A 348 20.25 -12.50 -0.66
CA MET A 348 19.18 -12.85 0.28
C MET A 348 18.58 -14.22 -0.02
N LEU A 349 18.27 -14.50 -1.29
CA LEU A 349 17.68 -15.77 -1.71
C LEU A 349 18.59 -16.96 -1.36
N LYS A 350 19.89 -16.86 -1.66
CA LYS A 350 20.87 -17.89 -1.32
C LYS A 350 20.94 -18.13 0.18
N MET A 351 20.95 -17.04 0.97
CA MET A 351 20.98 -17.16 2.42
C MET A 351 19.73 -17.87 2.97
N LEU A 352 18.56 -17.51 2.46
CA LEU A 352 17.32 -18.13 2.88
C LEU A 352 17.26 -19.61 2.50
N GLN A 353 17.79 -19.99 1.34
CA GLN A 353 17.93 -21.40 0.93
C GLN A 353 18.82 -22.19 1.88
N ARG A 354 19.95 -21.64 2.29
CA ARG A 354 20.86 -22.27 3.26
C ARG A 354 20.18 -22.49 4.60
N ILE A 355 19.42 -21.51 5.09
CA ILE A 355 18.67 -21.65 6.35
C ILE A 355 17.69 -22.84 6.26
N LEU A 356 16.97 -22.95 5.14
CA LEU A 356 16.05 -24.06 4.93
C LEU A 356 16.76 -25.41 4.87
N GLU A 357 17.94 -25.48 4.25
CA GLU A 357 18.78 -26.68 4.24
C GLU A 357 19.25 -27.04 5.64
N TYR A 358 19.70 -26.07 6.43
CA TYR A 358 20.12 -26.31 7.83
C TYR A 358 18.97 -26.81 8.70
N HIS A 359 17.78 -26.27 8.53
CA HIS A 359 16.61 -26.74 9.26
C HIS A 359 16.13 -28.14 8.83
N SER A 360 16.37 -28.51 7.60
CA SER A 360 15.98 -29.83 7.07
C SER A 360 16.97 -30.93 7.31
N SER A 361 18.23 -30.60 7.65
CA SER A 361 19.34 -31.56 7.77
C SER A 361 19.94 -31.60 9.18
N ALA A 362 19.51 -32.60 9.98
CA ALA A 362 20.10 -32.85 11.30
C ALA A 362 21.65 -32.97 11.27
N LYS A 363 22.19 -33.55 10.18
CA LYS A 363 23.63 -33.71 9.96
C LYS A 363 24.37 -32.37 9.80
N HIS A 364 23.76 -31.38 9.17
CA HIS A 364 24.33 -30.03 9.05
C HIS A 364 24.36 -29.31 10.39
N VAL A 365 23.29 -29.43 11.16
CA VAL A 365 23.21 -28.87 12.53
C VAL A 365 24.32 -29.43 13.40
N GLU A 366 24.45 -30.75 13.42
CA GLU A 366 25.49 -31.44 14.18
C GLU A 366 26.92 -31.01 13.77
N LYS A 367 27.19 -30.91 12.47
CA LYS A 367 28.48 -30.43 11.93
C LYS A 367 28.80 -29.00 12.39
N CYS A 368 27.86 -28.08 12.34
CA CYS A 368 28.07 -26.70 12.77
C CYS A 368 28.27 -26.58 14.28
N GLN A 369 27.50 -27.35 15.07
CA GLN A 369 27.73 -27.46 16.52
C GLN A 369 29.12 -28.00 16.87
N GLU A 370 29.59 -29.03 16.18
CA GLU A 370 30.95 -29.54 16.37
C GLU A 370 32.03 -28.50 16.02
N LYS A 371 31.86 -27.72 14.96
CA LYS A 371 32.76 -26.60 14.61
C LYS A 371 32.85 -25.59 15.74
N LEU A 372 31.71 -25.11 16.23
CA LEU A 372 31.66 -24.15 17.34
C LEU A 372 32.31 -24.71 18.61
N LYS A 373 32.04 -25.98 18.96
CA LYS A 373 32.68 -26.67 20.11
C LYS A 373 34.21 -26.71 19.99
N ARG A 374 34.74 -26.74 18.78
CA ARG A 374 36.18 -26.69 18.49
C ARG A 374 36.73 -25.26 18.38
N GLY A 375 35.91 -24.24 18.49
CA GLY A 375 36.31 -22.83 18.38
C GLY A 375 36.54 -22.38 16.94
N VAL A 376 36.01 -23.11 15.95
CA VAL A 376 36.05 -22.71 14.53
C VAL A 376 34.91 -21.78 14.22
N PHE A 377 35.26 -20.54 13.90
CA PHE A 377 34.29 -19.50 13.47
C PHE A 377 34.60 -19.10 12.03
N ASP A 378 33.80 -19.63 11.13
CA ASP A 378 33.83 -19.35 9.68
C ASP A 378 32.43 -18.90 9.20
N ASP A 379 32.28 -18.64 7.91
CA ASP A 379 31.00 -18.16 7.33
C ASP A 379 29.85 -19.15 7.58
N GLU A 380 30.14 -20.49 7.56
CA GLU A 380 29.14 -21.53 7.85
C GLU A 380 28.68 -21.49 9.32
N SER A 381 29.60 -21.22 10.25
CA SER A 381 29.33 -21.09 11.68
C SER A 381 28.55 -19.79 11.97
N GLU A 382 28.88 -18.71 11.29
CA GLU A 382 28.19 -17.45 11.39
C GLU A 382 26.72 -17.60 10.93
N GLU A 383 26.51 -18.18 9.74
CA GLU A 383 25.18 -18.48 9.22
C GLU A 383 24.41 -19.39 10.17
N PHE A 384 25.03 -20.37 10.77
CA PHE A 384 24.40 -21.24 11.75
C PHE A 384 23.91 -20.48 12.99
N ILE A 385 24.68 -19.54 13.54
CA ILE A 385 24.27 -18.68 14.67
C ILE A 385 23.09 -17.80 14.26
N MET A 386 23.16 -17.17 13.08
CA MET A 386 22.08 -16.31 12.55
C MET A 386 20.75 -17.04 12.38
N THR A 387 20.76 -18.36 12.21
CA THR A 387 19.56 -19.17 11.94
C THR A 387 18.89 -19.71 13.20
N ARG A 388 19.45 -19.48 14.39
CA ARG A 388 18.88 -19.99 15.64
C ARG A 388 17.70 -19.15 16.13
N SER A 389 16.69 -19.81 16.69
CA SER A 389 15.63 -19.12 17.42
C SER A 389 16.14 -18.52 18.72
N ASP A 390 15.37 -17.60 19.34
CA ASP A 390 15.72 -16.99 20.60
C ASP A 390 15.97 -18.03 21.70
N GLU A 391 15.13 -19.06 21.78
CA GLU A 391 15.30 -20.19 22.70
C GLU A 391 16.57 -20.98 22.42
N GLN A 392 16.86 -21.30 21.14
CA GLN A 392 18.05 -22.03 20.73
C GLN A 392 19.33 -21.24 21.03
N LEU A 393 19.32 -19.91 20.81
CA LEU A 393 20.45 -19.05 21.16
C LEU A 393 20.67 -19.01 22.67
N CYS A 394 19.60 -18.88 23.44
CA CYS A 394 19.68 -18.91 24.91
C CYS A 394 20.24 -20.26 25.39
N GLN A 395 19.72 -21.38 24.91
CA GLN A 395 20.22 -22.71 25.23
C GLN A 395 21.69 -22.88 24.83
N MET A 396 22.06 -22.37 23.67
CA MET A 396 23.45 -22.42 23.17
C MET A 396 24.38 -21.64 24.11
N VAL A 397 24.00 -20.46 24.57
CA VAL A 397 24.81 -19.69 25.53
C VAL A 397 24.91 -20.38 26.89
N LEU A 398 23.80 -20.91 27.41
CA LEU A 398 23.76 -21.59 28.71
C LEU A 398 24.54 -22.92 28.74
N SER A 399 24.62 -23.63 27.60
CA SER A 399 25.30 -24.90 27.48
C SER A 399 26.71 -24.80 26.85
N SER A 400 27.13 -23.59 26.46
CA SER A 400 28.37 -23.39 25.70
C SER A 400 29.63 -23.61 26.53
N ASN A 401 30.62 -24.24 25.90
CA ASN A 401 31.97 -24.28 26.39
C ASN A 401 32.75 -22.98 26.03
N ASN A 402 33.97 -22.84 26.54
CA ASN A 402 34.78 -21.62 26.30
C ASN A 402 35.03 -21.34 24.81
N ASN A 403 35.12 -22.36 23.94
CA ASN A 403 35.32 -22.20 22.52
C ASN A 403 34.05 -21.69 21.82
N GLU A 404 32.89 -22.21 22.18
CA GLU A 404 31.62 -21.76 21.66
C GLU A 404 31.33 -20.30 22.08
N GLN A 405 31.65 -19.94 23.34
CA GLN A 405 31.56 -18.58 23.82
C GLN A 405 32.47 -17.62 23.03
N ALA A 406 33.71 -18.05 22.74
CA ALA A 406 34.63 -17.29 21.90
C ALA A 406 34.08 -17.06 20.48
N CYS A 407 33.40 -18.05 19.90
CA CYS A 407 32.74 -17.91 18.60
C CYS A 407 31.55 -16.92 18.65
N LEU A 408 30.73 -16.96 19.71
CA LEU A 408 29.65 -16.01 19.91
C LEU A 408 30.16 -14.57 20.08
N ILE A 409 31.25 -14.39 20.83
CA ILE A 409 31.91 -13.09 21.00
C ILE A 409 32.40 -12.57 19.63
N ARG A 410 33.04 -13.41 18.82
CA ARG A 410 33.49 -13.03 17.46
C ARG A 410 32.32 -12.64 16.56
N TYR A 411 31.21 -13.38 16.64
CA TYR A 411 29.98 -13.02 15.92
C TYR A 411 29.48 -11.62 16.30
N MET A 412 29.43 -11.30 17.60
CA MET A 412 29.02 -9.97 18.09
C MET A 412 29.99 -8.87 17.69
N GLN A 413 31.30 -9.14 17.67
CA GLN A 413 32.33 -8.18 17.28
C GLN A 413 32.34 -7.85 15.78
N LYS A 414 31.86 -8.76 14.94
CA LYS A 414 31.84 -8.58 13.49
C LYS A 414 30.78 -7.57 13.05
N ASN A 415 29.71 -7.39 13.84
CA ASN A 415 28.63 -6.47 13.53
C ASN A 415 27.97 -5.99 14.82
N GLU A 416 28.07 -4.67 15.09
CA GLU A 416 27.53 -4.06 16.32
C GLU A 416 25.99 -4.20 16.45
N SER A 417 25.28 -4.14 15.32
CA SER A 417 23.82 -4.40 15.28
C SER A 417 23.50 -5.85 15.69
N SER A 418 24.27 -6.82 15.16
CA SER A 418 24.11 -8.23 15.51
C SER A 418 24.40 -8.52 16.97
N ALA A 419 25.25 -7.72 17.62
CA ALA A 419 25.51 -7.86 19.04
C ALA A 419 24.28 -7.48 19.89
N CYS A 420 23.65 -6.35 19.60
CA CYS A 420 22.42 -5.92 20.27
C CYS A 420 21.30 -6.93 20.05
N ASP A 421 21.10 -7.35 18.80
CA ASP A 421 20.06 -8.33 18.44
C ASP A 421 20.27 -9.69 19.12
N LEU A 422 21.50 -10.15 19.21
CA LEU A 422 21.83 -11.42 19.90
C LEU A 422 21.56 -11.31 21.40
N ILE A 423 21.94 -10.21 22.04
CA ILE A 423 21.70 -9.99 23.49
C ILE A 423 20.19 -9.93 23.76
N GLU A 424 19.43 -9.20 22.93
CA GLU A 424 17.99 -9.15 23.06
C GLU A 424 17.33 -10.52 22.86
N SER A 425 17.82 -11.30 21.89
CA SER A 425 17.33 -12.66 21.62
C SER A 425 17.58 -13.60 22.78
N ILE A 426 18.78 -13.53 23.37
CA ILE A 426 19.11 -14.32 24.56
C ILE A 426 18.19 -13.93 25.73
N ASN A 427 17.99 -12.63 25.97
CA ASN A 427 17.11 -12.15 27.03
C ASN A 427 15.65 -12.63 26.84
N ARG A 428 15.12 -12.61 25.61
CA ARG A 428 13.79 -13.14 25.32
C ARG A 428 13.69 -14.67 25.47
N GLY A 429 14.74 -15.40 25.12
CA GLY A 429 14.79 -16.85 25.24
C GLY A 429 14.87 -17.35 26.70
N VAL A 430 15.20 -16.47 27.66
CA VAL A 430 15.28 -16.84 29.08
C VAL A 430 13.90 -17.12 29.70
N GLU A 431 12.89 -16.29 29.38
CA GLU A 431 11.55 -16.41 29.98
C GLU A 431 10.89 -17.77 29.75
N PRO A 432 10.82 -18.30 28.50
CA PRO A 432 10.26 -19.62 28.23
C PRO A 432 11.01 -20.75 28.94
N LEU A 433 12.32 -20.66 29.04
CA LEU A 433 13.15 -21.69 29.70
C LEU A 433 12.97 -21.71 31.21
N ILE A 434 12.68 -20.56 31.83
CA ILE A 434 12.34 -20.48 33.25
C ILE A 434 10.95 -21.11 33.49
N GLU A 435 9.98 -20.83 32.62
CA GLU A 435 8.62 -21.39 32.73
C GLU A 435 8.62 -22.92 32.56
N GLU A 436 9.43 -23.45 31.65
CA GLU A 436 9.58 -24.90 31.47
C GLU A 436 10.17 -25.58 32.70
N LYS A 437 11.25 -25.02 33.26
CA LYS A 437 11.86 -25.55 34.51
C LYS A 437 11.00 -25.43 35.72
N LEU A 438 10.08 -24.48 35.77
CA LEU A 438 9.11 -24.31 36.87
C LEU A 438 7.94 -25.29 36.76
N LYS A 439 7.67 -25.87 35.58
CA LYS A 439 6.65 -26.91 35.38
C LYS A 439 7.15 -28.31 35.70
N ASP A 440 8.47 -28.54 35.64
CA ASP A 440 9.11 -29.82 35.92
C ASP A 440 9.51 -30.01 37.39
N ASN A 441 9.27 -29.01 38.26
CA ASN A 441 9.40 -29.06 39.71
C ASN A 441 8.02 -28.94 40.42
#